data_20df1e057f6e09dec7c8b9c7a84372c3
#
_entry.id   20df1e057f6e09dec7c8b9c7a84372c3
#
_cell.length_a   1.000
_cell.length_b   1.000
_cell.length_c   1.000
_cell.angle_alpha   90.00
_cell.angle_beta   90.00
_cell.angle_gamma   90.00
#
_symmetry.space_group_name_H-M   'P 1'
#
loop_
_entity.id
_entity.type
_entity.pdbx_description
1 polymer ?
#
loop_
_entity_poly.entity_id
_entity_poly.type
_entity_poly.pdbx_seq_one_letter_code
_entity_poly.pdbx_strand_id
1 'polypeptide(L)'
;MINENIFRAYDIRGKADEDLNDDIIRKIGIVLSEKILKTGQNKVYLGTDCRLSANRIKKSLISGLCSNDLEVLDLGMVPTPIVYFATKIGKTNCGIMITGSHNPKEDNGLKMVINDGAVSGFEIKNDVINLK
;
A
#
# COMPACT_ATOMS: atom_id res chain seq x y z
N MET A 1 5.67 -6.22 17.64
CA MET A 1 6.19 -4.82 17.65
C MET A 1 6.49 -4.39 16.23
N ILE A 2 6.15 -3.16 15.87
CA ILE A 2 6.36 -2.66 14.51
C ILE A 2 7.81 -2.19 14.36
N ASN A 3 8.47 -2.65 13.31
CA ASN A 3 9.79 -2.12 12.94
C ASN A 3 9.57 -0.76 12.26
N GLU A 4 9.89 0.32 12.95
CA GLU A 4 9.64 1.67 12.46
C GLU A 4 10.47 2.03 11.23
N ASN A 5 11.53 1.29 10.96
CA ASN A 5 12.40 1.54 9.80
C ASN A 5 11.74 1.17 8.46
N ILE A 6 10.57 0.52 8.48
CA ILE A 6 9.82 0.24 7.25
C ILE A 6 9.23 1.52 6.64
N PHE A 7 8.99 2.55 7.44
CA PHE A 7 8.41 3.81 6.97
C PHE A 7 9.52 4.72 6.46
N ARG A 8 9.61 4.88 5.15
CA ARG A 8 10.71 5.59 4.49
C ARG A 8 10.23 6.84 3.76
N ALA A 9 11.19 7.63 3.26
CA ALA A 9 10.92 8.92 2.62
C ALA A 9 10.00 8.81 1.40
N TYR A 10 10.07 7.71 0.65
CA TYR A 10 9.33 7.56 -0.60
C TYR A 10 8.33 6.41 -0.60
N ASP A 11 8.43 5.50 0.35
CA ASP A 11 7.62 4.28 0.34
C ASP A 11 7.67 3.56 1.69
N ILE A 12 7.09 2.37 1.71
CA ILE A 12 7.21 1.42 2.81
C ILE A 12 8.05 0.25 2.28
N ARG A 13 9.05 -0.17 3.04
CA ARG A 13 9.93 -1.29 2.67
C ARG A 13 10.39 -2.07 3.88
N GLY A 14 10.53 -3.38 3.71
CA GLY A 14 11.08 -4.22 4.74
C GLY A 14 11.12 -5.67 4.31
N LYS A 15 11.59 -6.53 5.20
CA LYS A 15 11.54 -7.96 4.98
C LYS A 15 10.09 -8.43 5.07
N ALA A 16 9.64 -9.14 4.04
CA ALA A 16 8.23 -9.49 3.90
C ALA A 16 7.69 -10.27 5.09
N ASP A 17 8.44 -11.26 5.56
CA ASP A 17 7.94 -12.14 6.62
C ASP A 17 8.10 -11.55 8.03
N GLU A 18 9.16 -10.79 8.26
CA GLU A 18 9.46 -10.24 9.59
C GLU A 18 8.82 -8.88 9.82
N ASP A 19 9.04 -7.97 8.87
CA ASP A 19 8.68 -6.55 9.01
C ASP A 19 7.29 -6.23 8.49
N LEU A 20 6.84 -6.94 7.45
CA LEU A 20 5.57 -6.71 6.77
C LEU A 20 4.61 -7.87 7.03
N ASN A 21 4.39 -8.20 8.30
CA ASN A 21 3.47 -9.27 8.66
C ASN A 21 2.02 -8.83 8.44
N ASP A 22 1.10 -9.77 8.52
CA ASP A 22 -0.30 -9.56 8.18
C ASP A 22 -0.96 -8.45 9.00
N ASP A 23 -0.67 -8.39 10.30
CA ASP A 23 -1.26 -7.37 11.17
C ASP A 23 -0.80 -5.96 10.81
N ILE A 24 0.50 -5.80 10.56
CA ILE A 24 1.08 -4.50 10.18
C ILE A 24 0.52 -4.05 8.84
N ILE A 25 0.46 -4.92 7.86
CA ILE A 25 -0.06 -4.58 6.53
C ILE A 25 -1.55 -4.22 6.61
N ARG A 26 -2.33 -4.93 7.41
CA ARG A 26 -3.74 -4.60 7.61
C ARG A 26 -3.90 -3.21 8.23
N LYS A 27 -3.08 -2.88 9.24
CA LYS A 27 -3.10 -1.55 9.86
C LYS A 27 -2.73 -0.45 8.86
N ILE A 28 -1.74 -0.70 8.02
CA ILE A 28 -1.38 0.23 6.95
C ILE A 28 -2.57 0.44 6.01
N GLY A 29 -3.27 -0.63 5.66
CA GLY A 29 -4.46 -0.55 4.83
C GLY A 29 -5.57 0.30 5.45
N ILE A 30 -5.79 0.14 6.74
CA ILE A 30 -6.79 0.94 7.47
C ILE A 30 -6.43 2.43 7.41
N VAL A 31 -5.17 2.77 7.72
CA VAL A 31 -4.71 4.16 7.71
C VAL A 31 -4.79 4.76 6.30
N LEU A 32 -4.39 4.01 5.29
CA LEU A 32 -4.49 4.47 3.90
C LEU A 32 -5.93 4.69 3.48
N SER A 33 -6.85 3.79 3.88
CA SER A 33 -8.26 3.96 3.55
C SER A 33 -8.84 5.24 4.15
N GLU A 34 -8.47 5.57 5.39
CA GLU A 34 -8.89 6.80 6.02
C GLU A 34 -8.37 8.03 5.28
N LYS A 35 -7.10 8.00 4.86
CA LYS A 35 -6.51 9.11 4.09
C LYS A 35 -7.20 9.29 2.74
N ILE A 36 -7.46 8.20 2.04
CA ILE A 36 -8.12 8.25 0.73
C ILE A 36 -9.53 8.81 0.86
N LEU A 37 -10.29 8.32 1.82
CA LEU A 37 -11.66 8.78 2.04
C LEU A 37 -11.74 10.27 2.38
N LYS A 38 -10.75 10.80 3.10
CA LYS A 38 -10.66 12.22 3.41
C LYS A 38 -10.50 13.11 2.18
N THR A 39 -9.98 12.57 1.08
CA THR A 39 -9.85 13.32 -0.18
C THR A 39 -11.15 13.37 -0.98
N GLY A 40 -12.18 12.65 -0.54
CA GLY A 40 -13.43 12.51 -1.30
C GLY A 40 -13.42 11.31 -2.24
N GLN A 41 -12.30 10.62 -2.40
CA GLN A 41 -12.24 9.40 -3.21
C GLN A 41 -12.71 8.20 -2.38
N ASN A 42 -13.31 7.22 -3.04
CA ASN A 42 -13.75 5.98 -2.39
C ASN A 42 -13.25 4.73 -3.10
N LYS A 43 -12.29 4.87 -3.99
CA LYS A 43 -11.70 3.78 -4.77
C LYS A 43 -10.19 3.91 -4.77
N VAL A 44 -9.49 2.77 -4.90
CA VAL A 44 -8.04 2.74 -5.03
C VAL A 44 -7.63 1.63 -6.01
N TYR A 45 -6.72 1.94 -6.92
CA TYR A 45 -6.10 0.92 -7.77
C TYR A 45 -5.03 0.17 -6.98
N LEU A 46 -4.93 -1.12 -7.19
CA LEU A 46 -3.96 -1.97 -6.51
C LEU A 46 -3.29 -2.90 -7.51
N GLY A 47 -1.96 -2.84 -7.56
CA GLY A 47 -1.16 -3.74 -8.39
C GLY A 47 -0.08 -4.42 -7.57
N THR A 48 0.45 -5.52 -8.09
CA THR A 48 1.55 -6.26 -7.47
C THR A 48 2.63 -6.60 -8.48
N ASP A 49 3.87 -6.72 -8.00
CA ASP A 49 4.93 -7.36 -8.77
C ASP A 49 4.84 -8.89 -8.62
N CYS A 50 5.86 -9.61 -9.10
CA CYS A 50 5.84 -11.08 -9.15
C CYS A 50 6.46 -11.75 -7.92
N ARG A 51 6.73 -11.04 -6.84
CA ARG A 51 7.36 -11.62 -5.64
C ARG A 51 6.43 -12.62 -4.97
N LEU A 52 7.02 -13.66 -4.37
CA LEU A 52 6.25 -14.72 -3.71
C LEU A 52 5.39 -14.20 -2.56
N SER A 53 5.85 -13.18 -1.86
CA SER A 53 5.11 -12.57 -0.74
C SER A 53 3.95 -11.68 -1.19
N ALA A 54 3.85 -11.35 -2.48
CA ALA A 54 2.88 -10.36 -2.97
C ALA A 54 1.43 -10.74 -2.67
N ASN A 55 1.05 -11.99 -2.86
CA ASN A 55 -0.34 -12.42 -2.65
C ASN A 55 -0.76 -12.31 -1.19
N ARG A 56 0.11 -12.70 -0.26
CA ARG A 56 -0.18 -12.59 1.17
C ARG A 56 -0.35 -11.12 1.58
N ILE A 57 0.60 -10.29 1.16
CA ILE A 57 0.58 -8.85 1.46
C ILE A 57 -0.67 -8.20 0.85
N LYS A 58 -1.00 -8.54 -0.39
CA LYS A 58 -2.19 -8.04 -1.06
C LYS A 58 -3.46 -8.37 -0.28
N LYS A 59 -3.59 -9.60 0.17
CA LYS A 59 -4.77 -10.05 0.92
C LYS A 59 -4.92 -9.28 2.24
N SER A 60 -3.84 -9.13 2.98
CA SER A 60 -3.85 -8.38 4.24
C SER A 60 -4.14 -6.90 4.02
N LEU A 61 -3.56 -6.32 2.97
CA LEU A 61 -3.78 -4.92 2.63
C LEU A 61 -5.24 -4.66 2.25
N ILE A 62 -5.83 -5.52 1.42
CA ILE A 62 -7.23 -5.41 1.03
C ILE A 62 -8.13 -5.49 2.26
N SER A 63 -7.84 -6.40 3.19
CA SER A 63 -8.60 -6.49 4.44
C SER A 63 -8.63 -5.16 5.18
N GLY A 64 -7.49 -4.46 5.25
CA GLY A 64 -7.43 -3.14 5.89
C GLY A 64 -8.12 -2.06 5.07
N LEU A 65 -7.89 -2.04 3.77
CA LEU A 65 -8.47 -1.03 2.88
C LEU A 65 -10.01 -1.09 2.88
N CYS A 66 -10.57 -2.29 2.89
CA CYS A 66 -12.02 -2.48 2.84
C CYS A 66 -12.70 -2.31 4.20
N SER A 67 -11.96 -2.13 5.28
CA SER A 67 -12.54 -1.97 6.62
C SER A 67 -13.42 -0.72 6.75
N ASN A 68 -13.19 0.28 5.91
CA ASN A 68 -13.94 1.53 5.86
C ASN A 68 -14.75 1.66 4.54
N ASP A 69 -15.12 0.55 3.94
CA ASP A 69 -15.92 0.49 2.70
C ASP A 69 -15.24 1.08 1.47
N LEU A 70 -13.90 1.14 1.46
CA LEU A 70 -13.15 1.54 0.28
C LEU A 70 -13.21 0.43 -0.78
N GLU A 71 -13.48 0.80 -2.03
CA GLU A 71 -13.49 -0.15 -3.13
C GLU A 71 -12.08 -0.32 -3.71
N VAL A 72 -11.60 -1.55 -3.79
CA VAL A 72 -10.30 -1.86 -4.37
C VAL A 72 -10.47 -2.31 -5.82
N LEU A 73 -9.81 -1.60 -6.73
CA LEU A 73 -9.78 -1.93 -8.15
C LEU A 73 -8.48 -2.69 -8.44
N ASP A 74 -8.56 -3.99 -8.44
CA ASP A 74 -7.40 -4.88 -8.53
C ASP A 74 -6.90 -4.99 -9.98
N LEU A 75 -5.69 -4.50 -10.22
CA LEU A 75 -5.04 -4.57 -11.54
C LEU A 75 -4.23 -5.87 -11.71
N GLY A 76 -4.09 -6.65 -10.65
CA GLY A 76 -3.33 -7.89 -10.70
C GLY A 76 -1.83 -7.65 -10.72
N MET A 77 -1.11 -8.58 -11.35
CA MET A 77 0.34 -8.50 -11.50
C MET A 77 0.67 -7.61 -12.69
N VAL A 78 1.18 -6.41 -12.42
CA VAL A 78 1.47 -5.39 -13.43
C VAL A 78 2.77 -4.67 -13.10
N PRO A 79 3.43 -4.06 -14.08
CA PRO A 79 4.56 -3.15 -13.80
C PRO A 79 4.06 -1.90 -13.04
N THR A 80 4.92 -1.35 -12.19
CA THR A 80 4.59 -0.15 -11.39
C THR A 80 3.98 1.00 -12.21
N PRO A 81 4.51 1.35 -13.40
CA PRO A 81 3.94 2.44 -14.20
C PRO A 81 2.47 2.26 -14.57
N ILE A 82 1.99 1.02 -14.66
CA ILE A 82 0.58 0.75 -14.98
C ILE A 82 -0.34 1.25 -13.87
N VAL A 83 0.05 1.10 -12.61
CA VAL A 83 -0.73 1.63 -11.48
C VAL A 83 -0.82 3.15 -11.59
N TYR A 84 0.30 3.82 -11.83
CA TYR A 84 0.32 5.28 -11.96
C TYR A 84 -0.50 5.76 -13.17
N PHE A 85 -0.40 5.04 -14.28
CA PHE A 85 -1.19 5.35 -15.47
C PHE A 85 -2.69 5.23 -15.18
N ALA A 86 -3.10 4.17 -14.46
CA ALA A 86 -4.50 3.97 -14.08
C ALA A 86 -5.01 5.15 -13.25
N THR A 87 -4.21 5.68 -12.33
CA THR A 87 -4.63 6.83 -11.51
C THR A 87 -4.80 8.11 -12.34
N LYS A 88 -4.15 8.22 -13.49
CA LYS A 88 -4.26 9.40 -14.36
C LYS A 88 -5.49 9.37 -15.24
N ILE A 89 -5.91 8.19 -15.70
CA ILE A 89 -6.99 8.08 -16.69
C ILE A 89 -8.24 7.37 -16.14
N GLY A 90 -8.15 6.78 -14.96
CA GLY A 90 -9.17 5.88 -14.44
C GLY A 90 -10.17 6.55 -13.50
N LYS A 91 -10.79 5.71 -12.69
CA LYS A 91 -11.94 6.08 -11.85
C LYS A 91 -11.54 6.76 -10.53
N THR A 92 -10.25 6.73 -10.17
CA THR A 92 -9.74 7.35 -8.95
C THR A 92 -8.29 7.78 -9.20
N ASN A 93 -7.87 8.80 -8.46
CA ASN A 93 -6.48 9.28 -8.49
C ASN A 93 -5.64 8.68 -7.35
N CYS A 94 -6.10 7.57 -6.77
CA CYS A 94 -5.40 6.85 -5.70
C CYS A 94 -4.95 5.49 -6.20
N GLY A 95 -3.72 5.12 -5.88
CA GLY A 95 -3.16 3.83 -6.29
C GLY A 95 -2.10 3.34 -5.32
N ILE A 96 -2.00 2.02 -5.19
CA ILE A 96 -1.00 1.37 -4.36
C ILE A 96 -0.34 0.28 -5.19
N MET A 97 0.98 0.24 -5.16
CA MET A 97 1.77 -0.82 -5.80
C MET A 97 2.51 -1.62 -4.74
N ILE A 98 2.25 -2.91 -4.69
CA ILE A 98 3.01 -3.83 -3.83
C ILE A 98 4.23 -4.27 -4.63
N THR A 99 5.40 -3.78 -4.23
CA THR A 99 6.64 -4.06 -4.95
C THR A 99 7.86 -3.96 -4.04
N GLY A 100 8.79 -4.89 -4.23
CA GLY A 100 10.12 -4.81 -3.62
C GLY A 100 11.11 -4.04 -4.47
N SER A 101 10.70 -3.59 -5.65
CA SER A 101 11.55 -2.84 -6.57
C SER A 101 12.82 -3.64 -6.91
N HIS A 102 14.01 -3.10 -6.62
CA HIS A 102 15.29 -3.77 -6.88
C HIS A 102 15.86 -4.44 -5.62
N ASN A 103 15.11 -4.49 -4.54
CA ASN A 103 15.57 -5.09 -3.29
C ASN A 103 15.62 -6.62 -3.39
N PRO A 104 16.35 -7.31 -2.48
CA PRO A 104 16.37 -8.77 -2.45
C PRO A 104 14.99 -9.40 -2.43
N LYS A 105 14.92 -10.66 -2.85
CA LYS A 105 13.63 -11.38 -2.98
C LYS A 105 12.87 -11.53 -1.66
N GLU A 106 13.56 -11.46 -0.54
CA GLU A 106 12.98 -11.55 0.79
C GLU A 106 12.23 -10.28 1.19
N ASP A 107 12.53 -9.17 0.52
CA ASP A 107 11.93 -7.88 0.80
C ASP A 107 10.65 -7.68 -0.03
N ASN A 108 9.82 -6.78 0.44
CA ASN A 108 8.70 -6.25 -0.32
C ASN A 108 8.42 -4.84 0.17
N GLY A 109 7.38 -4.23 -0.32
CA GLY A 109 7.03 -2.88 0.09
C GLY A 109 5.79 -2.38 -0.61
N LEU A 110 5.46 -1.14 -0.31
CA LEU A 110 4.29 -0.46 -0.87
C LEU A 110 4.71 0.91 -1.38
N LYS A 111 4.31 1.24 -2.60
CA LYS A 111 4.38 2.60 -3.15
C LYS A 111 2.96 3.12 -3.27
N MET A 112 2.73 4.33 -2.82
CA MET A 112 1.39 4.86 -2.63
C MET A 112 1.25 6.21 -3.30
N VAL A 113 0.12 6.40 -4.01
CA VAL A 113 -0.26 7.68 -4.60
C VAL A 113 -1.67 8.00 -4.12
N ILE A 114 -1.87 9.17 -3.56
CA ILE A 114 -3.18 9.66 -3.15
C ILE A 114 -3.34 11.07 -3.68
N ASN A 115 -4.42 11.33 -4.40
CA ASN A 115 -4.74 12.64 -4.97
C ASN A 115 -3.61 13.12 -5.89
N ASP A 116 -3.09 12.22 -6.72
CA ASP A 116 -1.99 12.43 -7.67
C ASP A 116 -0.64 12.76 -7.03
N GLY A 117 -0.51 12.66 -5.71
CA GLY A 117 0.72 12.91 -4.98
C GLY A 117 1.29 11.64 -4.37
N ALA A 118 2.60 11.45 -4.46
CA ALA A 118 3.27 10.34 -3.80
C ALA A 118 3.16 10.51 -2.27
N VAL A 119 2.82 9.42 -1.59
CA VAL A 119 2.73 9.39 -0.13
C VAL A 119 4.00 8.76 0.43
N SER A 120 4.67 9.47 1.34
CA SER A 120 5.83 8.91 2.01
C SER A 120 5.41 7.98 3.14
N GLY A 121 6.29 7.02 3.48
CA GLY A 121 6.05 6.21 4.67
C GLY A 121 5.99 7.04 5.94
N PHE A 122 6.75 8.13 6.00
CA PHE A 122 6.76 9.01 7.16
C PHE A 122 5.40 9.65 7.43
N GLU A 123 4.63 9.94 6.38
CA GLU A 123 3.31 10.57 6.52
C GLU A 123 2.31 9.72 7.27
N ILE A 124 2.43 8.40 7.18
CA ILE A 124 1.48 7.47 7.80
C ILE A 124 2.04 6.76 9.03
N LYS A 125 3.32 6.92 9.32
CA LYS A 125 4.02 6.19 10.37
C LYS A 125 3.31 6.28 11.73
N ASN A 126 3.05 7.49 12.20
CA ASN A 126 2.48 7.69 13.52
C ASN A 126 1.05 7.15 13.61
N ASP A 127 0.27 7.31 12.56
CA ASP A 127 -1.10 6.81 12.53
C ASP A 127 -1.13 5.28 12.58
N VAL A 128 -0.20 4.62 11.89
CA VAL A 128 -0.09 3.15 11.91
C VAL A 128 0.34 2.65 13.29
N ILE A 129 1.38 3.28 13.87
CA ILE A 129 1.90 2.88 15.17
C ILE A 129 0.85 3.04 16.27
N ASN A 130 0.05 4.10 16.19
CA ASN A 130 -0.95 4.41 17.22
C ASN A 130 -2.29 3.72 16.99
N LEU A 131 -2.46 2.99 15.91
CA LEU A 131 -3.71 2.29 15.62
C LEU A 131 -3.86 1.08 16.56
N LYS A 132 -5.01 0.96 17.18
CA LYS A 132 -5.32 -0.12 18.13
C LYS A 132 -6.04 -1.30 17.50
#